data_6eb07c997731f84f5fe0b3eff106082a
#
_entry.id   6eb07c997731f84f5fe0b3eff106082a
#
_cell.length_a   1.000
_cell.length_b   1.000
_cell.length_c   1.000
_cell.angle_alpha   90.00
_cell.angle_beta   90.00
_cell.angle_gamma   90.00
#
_symmetry.space_group_name_H-M   'P 1'
#
loop_
_entity.id
_entity.type
_entity.pdbx_description
1 polymer ?
#
loop_
_entity_poly.entity_id
_entity_poly.type
_entity_poly.pdbx_seq_one_letter_code
_entity_poly.pdbx_strand_id
1 'polypeptide(L)'
;MDTRKRQKRKMAAVLAVCTGMVLFAGCGGENGKIYEQAGKDLEQGSYQYALEGYNTCIQNETKLPKSYRGAGLASLRMGNYEQAITYFTDALGCEKVGKSLERDILSYRATAYLKSGQYEKAMADCQTLSAEYSMDVDTYFLTGKVALAMDSYAEADGNFEQAYSEDSTYETAIRIYQAYLEKDMEADGTRYLEAALTTEPKSAQDYCDRGRVYYYMEDYENAQKELTEAVGKESTEALILLGMVYTEQGDAENARTMYQQYINEAENGAKGYNGLALCDIAEGDYDSALSNISSGIPSATTEEMQSLLFNEIVVYEKKLDFATAQQKAQEYVEMFPDDTAAQKELAFLKTRTGQ
;
A
#
# COMPACT_ATOMS: atom_id res chain seq x y z
N MET A 1 35.21 43.86 1.85
CA MET A 1 35.79 42.72 1.02
C MET A 1 35.76 41.50 1.92
N ASP A 2 35.08 40.47 1.52
CA ASP A 2 35.18 39.06 1.95
C ASP A 2 33.97 38.36 2.57
N THR A 3 32.79 38.68 2.06
CA THR A 3 31.60 37.84 2.32
C THR A 3 31.15 37.05 1.08
N ARG A 4 31.65 37.39 -0.11
CA ARG A 4 31.34 36.66 -1.37
C ARG A 4 32.21 35.42 -1.64
N LYS A 5 33.31 35.25 -0.91
CA LYS A 5 34.19 34.03 -1.05
C LYS A 5 33.76 32.88 -0.15
N ARG A 6 32.95 33.11 0.89
CA ARG A 6 32.43 32.04 1.78
C ARG A 6 31.20 31.34 1.24
N GLN A 7 30.41 32.01 0.40
CA GLN A 7 29.21 31.41 -0.21
C GLN A 7 29.54 30.50 -1.41
N LYS A 8 30.61 30.78 -2.15
CA LYS A 8 31.06 29.93 -3.27
C LYS A 8 31.73 28.63 -2.85
N ARG A 9 32.15 28.50 -1.58
CA ARG A 9 32.75 27.26 -1.05
C ARG A 9 31.73 26.26 -0.47
N LYS A 10 30.46 26.68 -0.23
CA LYS A 10 29.40 25.79 0.23
C LYS A 10 28.55 25.20 -0.89
N MET A 11 28.62 25.73 -2.10
CA MET A 11 27.92 25.19 -3.27
C MET A 11 28.80 24.25 -4.16
N ALA A 12 30.04 24.05 -3.78
CA ALA A 12 30.95 23.14 -4.50
C ALA A 12 31.11 21.78 -3.81
N ALA A 13 30.39 21.50 -2.73
CA ALA A 13 30.50 20.25 -1.95
C ALA A 13 29.34 19.28 -2.17
N VAL A 14 28.40 19.58 -3.07
CA VAL A 14 27.23 18.72 -3.37
C VAL A 14 27.29 18.10 -4.78
N LEU A 15 28.34 18.38 -5.56
CA LEU A 15 28.46 17.89 -6.95
C LEU A 15 29.74 17.09 -7.19
N ALA A 16 30.17 16.25 -6.24
CA ALA A 16 31.35 15.40 -6.44
C ALA A 16 31.22 14.04 -5.73
N VAL A 17 30.11 13.33 -5.96
CA VAL A 17 29.98 11.90 -5.60
C VAL A 17 29.34 11.12 -6.77
N CYS A 18 29.67 11.47 -7.98
CA CYS A 18 29.30 10.67 -9.14
C CYS A 18 30.48 10.63 -10.14
N THR A 19 31.61 10.03 -9.75
CA THR A 19 32.54 9.43 -10.72
C THR A 19 33.60 8.67 -9.93
N GLY A 20 33.29 7.47 -9.59
CA GLY A 20 34.22 6.48 -9.05
C GLY A 20 33.73 5.09 -9.40
N MET A 21 33.46 4.82 -10.70
CA MET A 21 33.35 3.44 -11.17
C MET A 21 34.73 2.82 -11.09
N VAL A 22 35.02 2.20 -9.95
CA VAL A 22 36.11 1.21 -9.87
C VAL A 22 35.53 -0.10 -10.37
N LEU A 23 35.91 -0.48 -11.58
CA LEU A 23 35.76 -1.83 -12.10
C LEU A 23 36.52 -2.79 -11.18
N PHE A 24 35.88 -3.37 -10.21
CA PHE A 24 36.32 -4.57 -9.52
C PHE A 24 35.61 -5.79 -10.11
N ALA A 25 36.23 -6.38 -11.13
CA ALA A 25 36.03 -7.77 -11.48
C ALA A 25 36.64 -8.62 -10.34
N GLY A 26 35.77 -9.10 -9.43
CA GLY A 26 36.26 -10.01 -8.39
C GLY A 26 35.21 -10.32 -7.33
N CYS A 27 34.80 -11.56 -7.31
CA CYS A 27 34.17 -12.32 -6.23
C CYS A 27 32.67 -12.13 -5.96
N GLY A 28 31.94 -13.25 -6.14
CA GLY A 28 30.51 -13.43 -5.81
C GLY A 28 30.10 -13.10 -4.36
N GLY A 29 31.01 -12.55 -3.52
CA GLY A 29 30.75 -12.09 -2.16
C GLY A 29 30.15 -10.69 -2.07
N GLU A 30 30.55 -9.75 -2.92
CA GLU A 30 30.10 -8.34 -2.81
C GLU A 30 28.72 -8.16 -3.46
N ASN A 31 28.53 -8.68 -4.66
CA ASN A 31 27.24 -8.67 -5.35
C ASN A 31 26.18 -9.47 -4.59
N GLY A 32 26.57 -10.55 -3.88
CA GLY A 32 25.68 -11.29 -2.98
C GLY A 32 25.17 -10.42 -1.82
N LYS A 33 26.03 -9.58 -1.24
CA LYS A 33 25.66 -8.65 -0.16
C LYS A 33 24.72 -7.54 -0.67
N ILE A 34 24.96 -7.02 -1.88
CA ILE A 34 24.06 -6.02 -2.52
C ILE A 34 22.67 -6.62 -2.71
N TYR A 35 22.58 -7.86 -3.21
CA TYR A 35 21.30 -8.55 -3.37
C TYR A 35 20.56 -8.75 -2.03
N GLU A 36 21.29 -9.15 -0.98
CA GLU A 36 20.70 -9.33 0.36
C GLU A 36 20.26 -8.00 0.98
N GLN A 37 21.04 -6.92 0.76
CA GLN A 37 20.66 -5.59 1.22
C GLN A 37 19.40 -5.09 0.49
N ALA A 38 19.35 -5.22 -0.84
CA ALA A 38 18.18 -4.86 -1.62
C ALA A 38 16.91 -5.62 -1.17
N GLY A 39 17.07 -6.90 -0.74
CA GLY A 39 15.97 -7.65 -0.14
C GLY A 39 15.47 -7.04 1.16
N LYS A 40 16.39 -6.64 2.05
CA LYS A 40 16.02 -5.96 3.29
C LYS A 40 15.37 -4.61 3.05
N ASP A 41 15.90 -3.83 2.11
CA ASP A 41 15.35 -2.53 1.74
C ASP A 41 13.91 -2.69 1.20
N LEU A 42 13.66 -3.74 0.41
CA LEU A 42 12.31 -4.09 -0.06
C LEU A 42 11.35 -4.44 1.09
N GLU A 43 11.82 -5.26 2.05
CA GLU A 43 11.03 -5.66 3.23
C GLU A 43 10.74 -4.47 4.15
N GLN A 44 11.65 -3.50 4.24
CA GLN A 44 11.52 -2.30 5.06
C GLN A 44 10.74 -1.16 4.37
N GLY A 45 10.24 -1.39 3.15
CA GLY A 45 9.52 -0.36 2.38
C GLY A 45 10.43 0.69 1.72
N SER A 46 11.76 0.53 1.77
CA SER A 46 12.73 1.41 1.13
C SER A 46 12.86 1.08 -0.36
N TYR A 47 11.76 1.18 -1.10
CA TYR A 47 11.61 0.62 -2.45
C TYR A 47 12.59 1.21 -3.46
N GLN A 48 12.92 2.50 -3.36
CA GLN A 48 13.89 3.14 -4.25
C GLN A 48 15.30 2.55 -4.07
N TYR A 49 15.74 2.36 -2.82
CA TYR A 49 17.04 1.73 -2.52
C TYR A 49 17.06 0.26 -2.93
N ALA A 50 15.95 -0.46 -2.72
CA ALA A 50 15.79 -1.83 -3.19
C ALA A 50 15.95 -1.92 -4.71
N LEU A 51 15.29 -1.03 -5.47
CA LEU A 51 15.38 -0.95 -6.91
C LEU A 51 16.81 -0.68 -7.40
N GLU A 52 17.52 0.27 -6.79
CA GLU A 52 18.92 0.57 -7.12
C GLU A 52 19.84 -0.61 -6.86
N GLY A 53 19.66 -1.31 -5.74
CA GLY A 53 20.40 -2.50 -5.39
C GLY A 53 20.15 -3.66 -6.37
N TYR A 54 18.90 -3.93 -6.72
CA TYR A 54 18.56 -4.95 -7.71
C TYR A 54 19.06 -4.60 -9.11
N ASN A 55 18.98 -3.34 -9.53
CA ASN A 55 19.55 -2.89 -10.81
C ASN A 55 21.07 -3.10 -10.88
N THR A 56 21.79 -2.86 -9.78
CA THR A 56 23.21 -3.17 -9.67
C THR A 56 23.45 -4.68 -9.82
N CYS A 57 22.61 -5.52 -9.22
CA CYS A 57 22.68 -6.97 -9.39
C CYS A 57 22.41 -7.41 -10.83
N ILE A 58 21.45 -6.79 -11.52
CA ILE A 58 21.14 -7.04 -12.93
C ILE A 58 22.34 -6.69 -13.82
N GLN A 59 22.93 -5.51 -13.64
CA GLN A 59 24.12 -5.08 -14.38
C GLN A 59 25.31 -6.03 -14.20
N ASN A 60 25.44 -6.62 -13.02
CA ASN A 60 26.51 -7.57 -12.68
C ASN A 60 26.10 -9.04 -12.93
N GLU A 61 25.01 -9.29 -13.64
CA GLU A 61 24.45 -10.63 -13.95
C GLU A 61 24.28 -11.53 -12.71
N THR A 62 24.02 -10.93 -11.55
CA THR A 62 23.90 -11.64 -10.28
C THR A 62 22.47 -12.08 -10.05
N LYS A 63 22.25 -13.41 -9.94
CA LYS A 63 20.93 -14.03 -9.68
C LYS A 63 19.83 -13.44 -10.58
N LEU A 64 20.10 -13.25 -11.87
CA LEU A 64 19.28 -12.50 -12.84
C LEU A 64 17.76 -12.66 -12.69
N PRO A 65 17.16 -13.88 -12.70
CA PRO A 65 15.70 -13.99 -12.59
C PRO A 65 15.17 -13.41 -11.28
N LYS A 66 15.91 -13.63 -10.17
CA LYS A 66 15.53 -13.14 -8.85
C LYS A 66 15.75 -11.63 -8.70
N SER A 67 16.81 -11.09 -9.33
CA SER A 67 17.10 -9.67 -9.31
C SER A 67 16.07 -8.88 -10.13
N TYR A 68 15.70 -9.36 -11.31
CA TYR A 68 14.61 -8.80 -12.09
C TYR A 68 13.28 -8.85 -11.32
N ARG A 69 12.95 -10.01 -10.70
CA ARG A 69 11.77 -10.12 -9.85
C ARG A 69 11.77 -9.10 -8.71
N GLY A 70 12.91 -8.94 -8.02
CA GLY A 70 13.05 -7.97 -6.94
C GLY A 70 12.88 -6.52 -7.40
N ALA A 71 13.48 -6.14 -8.54
CA ALA A 71 13.30 -4.84 -9.17
C ALA A 71 11.84 -4.60 -9.59
N GLY A 72 11.18 -5.65 -10.13
CA GLY A 72 9.76 -5.62 -10.48
C GLY A 72 8.88 -5.39 -9.25
N LEU A 73 9.17 -6.07 -8.13
CA LEU A 73 8.44 -5.85 -6.87
C LEU A 73 8.62 -4.44 -6.32
N ALA A 74 9.85 -3.92 -6.30
CA ALA A 74 10.12 -2.55 -5.87
C ALA A 74 9.36 -1.55 -6.73
N SER A 75 9.37 -1.72 -8.07
CA SER A 75 8.63 -0.88 -9.01
C SER A 75 7.11 -0.99 -8.79
N LEU A 76 6.58 -2.19 -8.57
CA LEU A 76 5.17 -2.43 -8.29
C LEU A 76 4.71 -1.72 -7.01
N ARG A 77 5.54 -1.78 -5.95
CA ARG A 77 5.27 -1.12 -4.67
C ARG A 77 5.35 0.40 -4.74
N MET A 78 6.12 0.95 -5.69
CA MET A 78 6.17 2.38 -5.98
C MET A 78 5.05 2.85 -6.93
N GLY A 79 4.17 1.96 -7.40
CA GLY A 79 3.13 2.28 -8.39
C GLY A 79 3.64 2.32 -9.84
N ASN A 80 4.92 2.11 -10.10
CA ASN A 80 5.52 2.14 -11.44
C ASN A 80 5.20 0.85 -12.23
N TYR A 81 3.92 0.67 -12.56
CA TYR A 81 3.39 -0.59 -13.10
C TYR A 81 4.02 -1.02 -14.42
N GLU A 82 4.23 -0.11 -15.37
CA GLU A 82 4.87 -0.40 -16.67
C GLU A 82 6.32 -0.87 -16.49
N GLN A 83 7.04 -0.27 -15.56
CA GLN A 83 8.39 -0.69 -15.24
C GLN A 83 8.41 -2.05 -14.55
N ALA A 84 7.46 -2.30 -13.63
CA ALA A 84 7.28 -3.61 -13.00
C ALA A 84 7.00 -4.71 -14.02
N ILE A 85 6.09 -4.46 -14.98
CA ILE A 85 5.77 -5.37 -16.09
C ILE A 85 7.03 -5.70 -16.90
N THR A 86 7.85 -4.69 -17.20
CA THR A 86 9.11 -4.88 -17.93
C THR A 86 10.05 -5.79 -17.16
N TYR A 87 10.32 -5.51 -15.88
CA TYR A 87 11.19 -6.36 -15.06
C TYR A 87 10.67 -7.80 -14.90
N PHE A 88 9.37 -7.99 -14.68
CA PHE A 88 8.80 -9.33 -14.59
C PHE A 88 8.89 -10.08 -15.93
N THR A 89 8.73 -9.40 -17.05
CA THR A 89 8.88 -9.99 -18.38
C THR A 89 10.33 -10.40 -18.64
N ASP A 90 11.29 -9.56 -18.28
CA ASP A 90 12.72 -9.88 -18.38
C ASP A 90 13.09 -11.05 -17.46
N ALA A 91 12.50 -11.12 -16.25
CA ALA A 91 12.69 -12.23 -15.35
C ALA A 91 12.23 -13.57 -15.96
N LEU A 92 11.05 -13.58 -16.60
CA LEU A 92 10.52 -14.75 -17.31
C LEU A 92 11.33 -15.10 -18.56
N GLY A 93 11.97 -14.12 -19.20
CA GLY A 93 12.86 -14.31 -20.34
C GLY A 93 14.24 -14.88 -19.99
N CYS A 94 14.60 -14.97 -18.71
CA CYS A 94 15.88 -15.52 -18.28
C CYS A 94 15.96 -17.04 -18.51
N GLU A 95 17.18 -17.52 -18.77
CA GLU A 95 17.42 -18.97 -18.79
C GLU A 95 17.23 -19.57 -17.37
N LYS A 96 16.60 -20.77 -17.31
CA LYS A 96 16.48 -21.60 -16.09
C LYS A 96 15.70 -20.93 -14.96
N VAL A 97 14.58 -20.28 -15.27
CA VAL A 97 13.60 -19.89 -14.24
C VAL A 97 12.99 -21.15 -13.65
N GLY A 98 13.12 -21.34 -12.36
CA GLY A 98 12.50 -22.50 -11.68
C GLY A 98 10.99 -22.31 -11.58
N LYS A 99 10.20 -23.41 -11.67
CA LYS A 99 8.73 -23.36 -11.69
C LYS A 99 8.09 -22.55 -10.55
N SER A 100 8.62 -22.64 -9.35
CA SER A 100 8.10 -21.86 -8.21
C SER A 100 8.33 -20.34 -8.40
N LEU A 101 9.49 -19.95 -8.93
CA LEU A 101 9.80 -18.55 -9.20
C LEU A 101 9.00 -18.03 -10.40
N GLU A 102 8.82 -18.86 -11.42
CA GLU A 102 8.00 -18.53 -12.60
C GLU A 102 6.55 -18.25 -12.22
N ARG A 103 5.94 -19.15 -11.42
CA ARG A 103 4.59 -18.94 -10.87
C ARG A 103 4.47 -17.62 -10.13
N ASP A 104 5.39 -17.34 -9.23
CA ASP A 104 5.43 -16.14 -8.42
C ASP A 104 5.57 -14.88 -9.30
N ILE A 105 6.45 -14.90 -10.31
CA ILE A 105 6.62 -13.78 -11.26
C ILE A 105 5.35 -13.57 -12.10
N LEU A 106 4.70 -14.64 -12.59
CA LEU A 106 3.44 -14.54 -13.32
C LEU A 106 2.34 -13.88 -12.48
N SER A 107 2.20 -14.26 -11.21
CA SER A 107 1.23 -13.66 -10.28
C SER A 107 1.46 -12.16 -10.08
N TYR A 108 2.71 -11.74 -9.89
CA TYR A 108 3.04 -10.31 -9.76
C TYR A 108 2.90 -9.55 -11.08
N ARG A 109 3.22 -10.18 -12.22
CA ARG A 109 3.02 -9.54 -13.52
C ARG A 109 1.54 -9.35 -13.83
N ALA A 110 0.71 -10.36 -13.54
CA ALA A 110 -0.75 -10.23 -13.65
C ALA A 110 -1.29 -9.10 -12.76
N THR A 111 -0.76 -8.97 -11.53
CA THR A 111 -1.11 -7.86 -10.64
C THR A 111 -0.68 -6.51 -11.24
N ALA A 112 0.51 -6.40 -11.81
CA ALA A 112 0.99 -5.18 -12.45
C ALA A 112 0.15 -4.83 -13.70
N TYR A 113 -0.21 -5.82 -14.52
CA TYR A 113 -1.14 -5.64 -15.64
C TYR A 113 -2.52 -5.18 -15.19
N LEU A 114 -3.07 -5.78 -14.12
CA LEU A 114 -4.36 -5.36 -13.53
C LEU A 114 -4.31 -3.90 -13.10
N LYS A 115 -3.27 -3.51 -12.36
CA LYS A 115 -3.10 -2.14 -11.85
C LYS A 115 -2.85 -1.11 -12.96
N SER A 116 -2.25 -1.51 -14.08
CA SER A 116 -2.04 -0.64 -15.26
C SER A 116 -3.22 -0.66 -16.26
N GLY A 117 -4.32 -1.35 -15.93
CA GLY A 117 -5.50 -1.42 -16.79
C GLY A 117 -5.35 -2.34 -18.02
N GLN A 118 -4.32 -3.18 -18.08
CA GLN A 118 -4.07 -4.13 -19.17
C GLN A 118 -4.73 -5.49 -18.86
N TYR A 119 -6.04 -5.49 -18.71
CA TYR A 119 -6.81 -6.60 -18.14
C TYR A 119 -6.70 -7.91 -18.94
N GLU A 120 -6.67 -7.85 -20.28
CA GLU A 120 -6.54 -9.03 -21.13
C GLU A 120 -5.19 -9.72 -20.93
N LYS A 121 -4.11 -8.95 -20.70
CA LYS A 121 -2.80 -9.51 -20.41
C LYS A 121 -2.72 -10.08 -19.00
N ALA A 122 -3.37 -9.43 -18.03
CA ALA A 122 -3.51 -9.95 -16.68
C ALA A 122 -4.23 -11.31 -16.71
N MET A 123 -5.34 -11.41 -17.46
CA MET A 123 -6.09 -12.65 -17.61
C MET A 123 -5.27 -13.73 -18.32
N ALA A 124 -4.45 -13.40 -19.31
CA ALA A 124 -3.58 -14.37 -19.97
C ALA A 124 -2.54 -14.98 -19.00
N ASP A 125 -1.97 -14.18 -18.09
CA ASP A 125 -1.09 -14.70 -17.04
C ASP A 125 -1.86 -15.57 -16.04
N CYS A 126 -3.09 -15.18 -15.63
CA CYS A 126 -3.96 -15.98 -14.77
C CYS A 126 -4.32 -17.34 -15.42
N GLN A 127 -4.60 -17.35 -16.73
CA GLN A 127 -4.85 -18.59 -17.48
C GLN A 127 -3.61 -19.48 -17.52
N THR A 128 -2.42 -18.91 -17.67
CA THR A 128 -1.16 -19.67 -17.60
C THR A 128 -0.99 -20.28 -16.20
N LEU A 129 -1.26 -19.49 -15.14
CA LEU A 129 -1.21 -19.99 -13.77
C LEU A 129 -2.17 -21.17 -13.55
N SER A 130 -3.42 -21.07 -14.03
CA SER A 130 -4.40 -22.13 -13.86
C SER A 130 -4.10 -23.38 -14.70
N ALA A 131 -3.44 -23.23 -15.85
CA ALA A 131 -3.12 -24.35 -16.74
C ALA A 131 -1.87 -25.14 -16.30
N GLU A 132 -0.86 -24.45 -15.74
CA GLU A 132 0.46 -25.02 -15.49
C GLU A 132 0.76 -25.25 -14.00
N TYR A 133 -0.03 -24.66 -13.10
CA TYR A 133 0.20 -24.70 -11.65
C TYR A 133 -1.08 -25.06 -10.89
N SER A 134 -0.92 -25.56 -9.66
CA SER A 134 -2.06 -25.66 -8.73
C SER A 134 -2.52 -24.27 -8.32
N MET A 135 -3.82 -24.04 -8.43
CA MET A 135 -4.45 -22.84 -7.93
C MET A 135 -4.44 -22.84 -6.39
N ASP A 136 -4.24 -21.67 -5.80
CA ASP A 136 -4.39 -21.41 -4.38
C ASP A 136 -5.28 -20.18 -4.17
N VAL A 137 -5.55 -19.86 -2.91
CA VAL A 137 -6.39 -18.72 -2.50
C VAL A 137 -6.02 -17.45 -3.25
N ASP A 138 -4.72 -17.11 -3.26
CA ASP A 138 -4.25 -15.85 -3.88
C ASP A 138 -4.40 -15.87 -5.40
N THR A 139 -4.19 -17.01 -6.04
CA THR A 139 -4.35 -17.15 -7.50
C THR A 139 -5.83 -17.08 -7.90
N TYR A 140 -6.72 -17.74 -7.15
CA TYR A 140 -8.17 -17.61 -7.35
C TYR A 140 -8.61 -16.16 -7.12
N PHE A 141 -8.18 -15.54 -6.03
CA PHE A 141 -8.52 -14.15 -5.72
C PHE A 141 -8.05 -13.18 -6.82
N LEU A 142 -6.79 -13.31 -7.28
CA LEU A 142 -6.26 -12.49 -8.37
C LEU A 142 -7.05 -12.67 -9.65
N THR A 143 -7.37 -13.93 -10.02
CA THR A 143 -8.17 -14.22 -11.22
C THR A 143 -9.56 -13.61 -11.10
N GLY A 144 -10.19 -13.70 -9.93
CA GLY A 144 -11.46 -13.05 -9.63
C GLY A 144 -11.41 -11.54 -9.80
N LYS A 145 -10.36 -10.89 -9.27
CA LYS A 145 -10.16 -9.42 -9.44
C LYS A 145 -9.96 -9.03 -10.90
N VAL A 146 -9.22 -9.80 -11.67
CA VAL A 146 -9.02 -9.54 -13.11
C VAL A 146 -10.33 -9.71 -13.87
N ALA A 147 -11.07 -10.79 -13.61
CA ALA A 147 -12.37 -11.03 -14.22
C ALA A 147 -13.37 -9.90 -13.88
N LEU A 148 -13.38 -9.45 -12.62
CA LEU A 148 -14.21 -8.33 -12.17
C LEU A 148 -13.83 -7.03 -12.88
N ALA A 149 -12.54 -6.77 -13.10
CA ALA A 149 -12.07 -5.61 -13.84
C ALA A 149 -12.46 -5.64 -15.32
N MET A 150 -12.65 -6.84 -15.89
CA MET A 150 -13.14 -7.07 -17.26
C MET A 150 -14.68 -7.15 -17.34
N ASP A 151 -15.40 -6.85 -16.27
CA ASP A 151 -16.85 -6.97 -16.15
C ASP A 151 -17.38 -8.39 -16.42
N SER A 152 -16.52 -9.40 -16.24
CA SER A 152 -16.84 -10.83 -16.36
C SER A 152 -17.35 -11.37 -15.01
N TYR A 153 -18.51 -10.88 -14.56
CA TYR A 153 -19.02 -11.07 -13.19
C TYR A 153 -19.18 -12.54 -12.79
N ALA A 154 -19.66 -13.40 -13.68
CA ALA A 154 -19.85 -14.81 -13.36
C ALA A 154 -18.51 -15.56 -13.17
N GLU A 155 -17.46 -15.17 -13.91
CA GLU A 155 -16.12 -15.72 -13.76
C GLU A 155 -15.46 -15.19 -12.48
N ALA A 156 -15.66 -13.90 -12.18
CA ALA A 156 -15.18 -13.29 -10.95
C ALA A 156 -15.78 -14.00 -9.73
N ASP A 157 -17.08 -14.19 -9.72
CA ASP A 157 -17.83 -14.84 -8.67
C ASP A 157 -17.37 -16.27 -8.42
N GLY A 158 -17.25 -17.07 -9.49
CA GLY A 158 -16.76 -18.44 -9.39
C GLY A 158 -15.33 -18.53 -8.81
N ASN A 159 -14.45 -17.60 -9.16
CA ASN A 159 -13.10 -17.57 -8.62
C ASN A 159 -13.07 -17.11 -7.14
N PHE A 160 -13.89 -16.13 -6.76
CA PHE A 160 -14.00 -15.71 -5.36
C PHE A 160 -14.62 -16.80 -4.47
N GLU A 161 -15.62 -17.56 -4.99
CA GLU A 161 -16.15 -18.72 -4.29
C GLU A 161 -15.08 -19.81 -4.06
N GLN A 162 -14.23 -20.07 -5.05
CA GLN A 162 -13.11 -20.98 -4.86
C GLN A 162 -12.10 -20.47 -3.84
N ALA A 163 -11.72 -19.18 -3.92
CA ALA A 163 -10.82 -18.56 -2.95
C ALA A 163 -11.35 -18.70 -1.51
N TYR A 164 -12.63 -18.39 -1.30
CA TYR A 164 -13.26 -18.50 0.02
C TYR A 164 -13.47 -19.94 0.47
N SER A 165 -13.69 -20.88 -0.47
CA SER A 165 -13.79 -22.30 -0.16
C SER A 165 -12.47 -22.90 0.30
N GLU A 166 -11.35 -22.44 -0.27
CA GLU A 166 -10.00 -22.87 0.14
C GLU A 166 -9.58 -22.28 1.47
N ASP A 167 -9.98 -21.03 1.74
CA ASP A 167 -9.68 -20.32 2.99
C ASP A 167 -10.86 -19.45 3.45
N SER A 168 -11.73 -20.01 4.29
CA SER A 168 -12.93 -19.35 4.81
C SER A 168 -12.63 -18.48 6.05
N THR A 169 -11.54 -17.69 6.00
CA THR A 169 -11.18 -16.76 7.06
C THR A 169 -11.90 -15.41 6.92
N TYR A 170 -11.92 -14.64 8.02
CA TYR A 170 -12.39 -13.26 7.98
C TYR A 170 -11.59 -12.41 6.99
N GLU A 171 -10.27 -12.60 6.92
CA GLU A 171 -9.39 -11.85 6.02
C GLU A 171 -9.76 -12.10 4.55
N THR A 172 -9.95 -13.37 4.15
CA THR A 172 -10.35 -13.70 2.77
C THR A 172 -11.71 -13.12 2.43
N ALA A 173 -12.68 -13.16 3.35
CA ALA A 173 -13.98 -12.54 3.16
C ALA A 173 -13.89 -11.02 2.95
N ILE A 174 -13.10 -10.34 3.78
CA ILE A 174 -12.87 -8.89 3.69
C ILE A 174 -12.19 -8.53 2.37
N ARG A 175 -11.16 -9.28 1.95
CA ARG A 175 -10.49 -9.06 0.66
C ARG A 175 -11.45 -9.16 -0.52
N ILE A 176 -12.34 -10.15 -0.50
CA ILE A 176 -13.35 -10.34 -1.56
C ILE A 176 -14.37 -9.20 -1.53
N TYR A 177 -14.89 -8.85 -0.34
CA TYR A 177 -15.79 -7.72 -0.19
C TYR A 177 -15.19 -6.42 -0.75
N GLN A 178 -13.94 -6.12 -0.38
CA GLN A 178 -13.24 -4.93 -0.88
C GLN A 178 -13.07 -4.94 -2.40
N ALA A 179 -12.84 -6.11 -3.01
CA ALA A 179 -12.75 -6.21 -4.46
C ALA A 179 -14.08 -5.86 -5.17
N TYR A 180 -15.21 -6.26 -4.59
CA TYR A 180 -16.53 -5.87 -5.09
C TYR A 180 -16.84 -4.39 -4.81
N LEU A 181 -16.45 -3.89 -3.63
CA LEU A 181 -16.64 -2.48 -3.27
C LEU A 181 -15.89 -1.53 -4.23
N GLU A 182 -14.67 -1.89 -4.69
CA GLU A 182 -13.92 -1.13 -5.71
C GLU A 182 -14.71 -0.96 -7.04
N LYS A 183 -15.78 -1.73 -7.24
CA LYS A 183 -16.66 -1.74 -8.42
C LYS A 183 -18.09 -1.27 -8.10
N ASP A 184 -18.33 -0.69 -6.95
CA ASP A 184 -19.67 -0.30 -6.47
C ASP A 184 -20.66 -1.49 -6.42
N MET A 185 -20.16 -2.70 -6.20
CA MET A 185 -20.93 -3.96 -6.14
C MET A 185 -20.99 -4.52 -4.71
N GLU A 186 -21.26 -3.67 -3.75
CA GLU A 186 -21.22 -3.99 -2.32
C GLU A 186 -22.09 -5.20 -1.93
N ALA A 187 -23.29 -5.31 -2.49
CA ALA A 187 -24.23 -6.40 -2.19
C ALA A 187 -23.64 -7.79 -2.54
N ASP A 188 -22.86 -7.89 -3.62
CA ASP A 188 -22.24 -9.15 -4.03
C ASP A 188 -21.11 -9.57 -3.09
N GLY A 189 -20.40 -8.58 -2.51
CA GLY A 189 -19.33 -8.80 -1.54
C GLY A 189 -19.87 -9.14 -0.14
N THR A 190 -20.98 -8.54 0.28
CA THR A 190 -21.55 -8.66 1.65
C THR A 190 -21.81 -10.11 2.06
N ARG A 191 -22.22 -10.98 1.14
CA ARG A 191 -22.45 -12.41 1.42
C ARG A 191 -21.22 -13.13 1.98
N TYR A 192 -20.01 -12.72 1.60
CA TYR A 192 -18.76 -13.31 2.14
C TYR A 192 -18.52 -12.84 3.57
N LEU A 193 -18.84 -11.57 3.88
CA LEU A 193 -18.79 -11.06 5.24
C LEU A 193 -19.77 -11.79 6.15
N GLU A 194 -21.02 -11.98 5.69
CA GLU A 194 -22.05 -12.74 6.41
C GLU A 194 -21.62 -14.20 6.64
N ALA A 195 -21.03 -14.84 5.62
CA ALA A 195 -20.53 -16.21 5.73
C ALA A 195 -19.39 -16.32 6.78
N ALA A 196 -18.47 -15.35 6.81
CA ALA A 196 -17.38 -15.32 7.79
C ALA A 196 -17.88 -15.20 9.24
N LEU A 197 -18.98 -14.46 9.47
CA LEU A 197 -19.58 -14.31 10.80
C LEU A 197 -20.15 -15.61 11.40
N THR A 198 -20.31 -16.66 10.61
CA THR A 198 -20.72 -17.98 11.10
C THR A 198 -19.61 -18.67 11.90
N THR A 199 -18.37 -18.20 11.79
CA THR A 199 -17.22 -18.73 12.53
C THR A 199 -17.05 -17.99 13.85
N GLU A 200 -16.95 -18.72 14.97
CA GLU A 200 -16.71 -18.10 16.28
C GLU A 200 -15.24 -17.70 16.44
N PRO A 201 -14.96 -16.47 16.92
CA PRO A 201 -13.60 -16.00 17.16
C PRO A 201 -12.95 -16.73 18.33
N LYS A 202 -11.65 -17.02 18.22
CA LYS A 202 -10.86 -17.74 19.24
C LYS A 202 -9.65 -16.97 19.73
N SER A 203 -9.07 -16.15 18.87
CA SER A 203 -7.86 -15.36 19.14
C SER A 203 -8.16 -13.86 19.17
N ALA A 204 -7.23 -13.05 19.69
CA ALA A 204 -7.32 -11.60 19.61
C ALA A 204 -7.48 -11.12 18.15
N GLN A 205 -6.77 -11.78 17.22
CA GLN A 205 -6.88 -11.47 15.79
C GLN A 205 -8.27 -11.78 15.22
N ASP A 206 -8.85 -12.95 15.58
CA ASP A 206 -10.21 -13.31 15.12
C ASP A 206 -11.24 -12.27 15.59
N TYR A 207 -11.15 -11.81 16.84
CA TYR A 207 -12.03 -10.74 17.36
C TYR A 207 -11.81 -9.42 16.62
N CYS A 208 -10.55 -9.07 16.32
CA CYS A 208 -10.21 -7.88 15.56
C CYS A 208 -10.79 -7.95 14.14
N ASP A 209 -10.60 -9.06 13.44
CA ASP A 209 -11.09 -9.27 12.09
C ASP A 209 -12.60 -9.34 12.03
N ARG A 210 -13.26 -9.99 13.00
CA ARG A 210 -14.72 -10.02 13.11
C ARG A 210 -15.27 -8.62 13.38
N GLY A 211 -14.61 -7.83 14.20
CA GLY A 211 -14.96 -6.43 14.42
C GLY A 211 -14.80 -5.60 13.14
N ARG A 212 -13.79 -5.88 12.33
CA ARG A 212 -13.58 -5.26 11.01
C ARG A 212 -14.69 -5.68 10.03
N VAL A 213 -15.14 -6.93 10.06
CA VAL A 213 -16.30 -7.38 9.26
C VAL A 213 -17.54 -6.59 9.62
N TYR A 214 -17.88 -6.46 10.91
CA TYR A 214 -19.00 -5.65 11.35
C TYR A 214 -18.88 -4.17 10.99
N TYR A 215 -17.65 -3.61 11.03
CA TYR A 215 -17.38 -2.24 10.57
C TYR A 215 -17.75 -2.04 9.10
N TYR A 216 -17.34 -2.96 8.22
CA TYR A 216 -17.70 -2.91 6.80
C TYR A 216 -19.19 -3.12 6.53
N MET A 217 -19.88 -3.80 7.42
CA MET A 217 -21.35 -3.95 7.38
C MET A 217 -22.10 -2.78 8.05
N GLU A 218 -21.38 -1.73 8.47
CA GLU A 218 -21.91 -0.57 9.21
C GLU A 218 -22.62 -0.95 10.52
N ASP A 219 -22.42 -2.18 11.01
CA ASP A 219 -22.92 -2.62 12.32
C ASP A 219 -21.93 -2.20 13.41
N TYR A 220 -21.91 -0.90 13.70
CA TYR A 220 -20.94 -0.31 14.62
C TYR A 220 -21.10 -0.78 16.06
N GLU A 221 -22.30 -1.23 16.47
CA GLU A 221 -22.55 -1.77 17.81
C GLU A 221 -21.80 -3.10 17.99
N ASN A 222 -21.97 -4.03 17.06
CA ASN A 222 -21.27 -5.31 17.10
C ASN A 222 -19.76 -5.14 16.81
N ALA A 223 -19.38 -4.22 15.91
CA ALA A 223 -17.98 -3.87 15.67
C ALA A 223 -17.29 -3.42 16.97
N GLN A 224 -17.90 -2.48 17.69
CA GLN A 224 -17.38 -1.99 18.97
C GLN A 224 -17.22 -3.11 20.00
N LYS A 225 -18.20 -4.00 20.10
CA LYS A 225 -18.16 -5.14 21.04
C LYS A 225 -16.98 -6.06 20.73
N GLU A 226 -16.86 -6.50 19.49
CA GLU A 226 -15.80 -7.45 19.08
C GLU A 226 -14.40 -6.80 19.20
N LEU A 227 -14.25 -5.53 18.79
CA LEU A 227 -13.00 -4.80 18.90
C LEU A 227 -12.59 -4.53 20.35
N THR A 228 -13.56 -4.29 21.25
CA THR A 228 -13.28 -4.15 22.68
C THR A 228 -12.73 -5.46 23.26
N GLU A 229 -13.28 -6.61 22.87
CA GLU A 229 -12.74 -7.92 23.24
C GLU A 229 -11.30 -8.13 22.68
N ALA A 230 -11.05 -7.70 21.43
CA ALA A 230 -9.73 -7.77 20.83
C ALA A 230 -8.70 -6.90 21.58
N VAL A 231 -9.07 -5.66 21.95
CA VAL A 231 -8.23 -4.78 22.79
C VAL A 231 -7.96 -5.41 24.15
N GLY A 232 -8.98 -6.00 24.79
CA GLY A 232 -8.85 -6.73 26.05
C GLY A 232 -7.90 -7.94 25.97
N LYS A 233 -7.61 -8.41 24.77
CA LYS A 233 -6.65 -9.48 24.44
C LYS A 233 -5.34 -8.95 23.85
N GLU A 234 -5.03 -7.67 24.07
CA GLU A 234 -3.79 -6.99 23.68
C GLU A 234 -3.59 -6.85 22.17
N SER A 235 -4.69 -6.75 21.38
CA SER A 235 -4.61 -6.42 19.95
C SER A 235 -4.42 -4.93 19.75
N THR A 236 -3.21 -4.50 19.42
CA THR A 236 -2.92 -3.09 19.10
C THR A 236 -3.65 -2.62 17.83
N GLU A 237 -3.83 -3.51 16.83
CA GLU A 237 -4.57 -3.19 15.60
C GLU A 237 -6.04 -2.85 15.89
N ALA A 238 -6.65 -3.52 16.86
CA ALA A 238 -8.03 -3.26 17.23
C ALA A 238 -8.25 -1.84 17.78
N LEU A 239 -7.23 -1.18 18.32
CA LEU A 239 -7.33 0.22 18.78
C LEU A 239 -7.62 1.18 17.62
N ILE A 240 -6.97 0.99 16.46
CA ILE A 240 -7.25 1.82 15.27
C ILE A 240 -8.68 1.61 14.78
N LEU A 241 -9.10 0.35 14.66
CA LEU A 241 -10.45 0.01 14.19
C LEU A 241 -11.53 0.51 15.16
N LEU A 242 -11.28 0.38 16.47
CA LEU A 242 -12.21 0.88 17.49
C LEU A 242 -12.28 2.41 17.48
N GLY A 243 -11.14 3.10 17.26
CA GLY A 243 -11.12 4.53 17.03
C GLY A 243 -11.94 4.96 15.81
N MET A 244 -11.85 4.20 14.71
CA MET A 244 -12.69 4.42 13.52
C MET A 244 -14.17 4.21 13.82
N VAL A 245 -14.54 3.15 14.52
CA VAL A 245 -15.93 2.90 14.94
C VAL A 245 -16.49 4.05 15.77
N TYR A 246 -15.73 4.55 16.75
CA TYR A 246 -16.14 5.70 17.54
C TYR A 246 -16.29 6.98 16.70
N THR A 247 -15.42 7.14 15.69
CA THR A 247 -15.50 8.28 14.75
C THR A 247 -16.83 8.22 13.97
N GLU A 248 -17.20 7.06 13.44
CA GLU A 248 -18.46 6.87 12.71
C GLU A 248 -19.70 7.06 13.61
N GLN A 249 -19.59 6.70 14.90
CA GLN A 249 -20.63 6.95 15.90
C GLN A 249 -20.70 8.41 16.38
N GLY A 250 -19.75 9.27 15.96
CA GLY A 250 -19.65 10.66 16.39
C GLY A 250 -19.09 10.85 17.80
N ASP A 251 -18.49 9.80 18.37
CA ASP A 251 -17.86 9.82 19.71
C ASP A 251 -16.37 10.19 19.60
N ALA A 252 -16.12 11.47 19.39
CA ALA A 252 -14.77 11.99 19.19
C ALA A 252 -13.85 11.79 20.41
N GLU A 253 -14.39 11.80 21.63
CA GLU A 253 -13.62 11.63 22.88
C GLU A 253 -13.03 10.21 22.96
N ASN A 254 -13.87 9.20 22.76
CA ASN A 254 -13.43 7.81 22.77
C ASN A 254 -12.54 7.49 21.55
N ALA A 255 -12.83 8.04 20.36
CA ALA A 255 -11.97 7.90 19.19
C ALA A 255 -10.55 8.39 19.46
N ARG A 256 -10.39 9.61 20.01
CA ARG A 256 -9.09 10.18 20.39
C ARG A 256 -8.36 9.32 21.42
N THR A 257 -9.10 8.78 22.39
CA THR A 257 -8.53 7.90 23.41
C THR A 257 -7.91 6.65 22.78
N MET A 258 -8.59 6.01 21.84
CA MET A 258 -8.10 4.82 21.14
C MET A 258 -6.88 5.14 20.27
N TYR A 259 -6.92 6.22 19.52
CA TYR A 259 -5.78 6.62 18.68
C TYR A 259 -4.56 6.99 19.54
N GLN A 260 -4.75 7.65 20.67
CA GLN A 260 -3.66 8.00 21.59
C GLN A 260 -3.07 6.73 22.25
N GLN A 261 -3.91 5.76 22.61
CA GLN A 261 -3.45 4.48 23.15
C GLN A 261 -2.63 3.73 22.09
N TYR A 262 -3.09 3.69 20.82
CA TYR A 262 -2.33 3.12 19.72
C TYR A 262 -0.95 3.75 19.58
N ILE A 263 -0.83 5.08 19.60
CA ILE A 263 0.44 5.79 19.52
C ILE A 263 1.41 5.37 20.64
N ASN A 264 0.88 5.09 21.83
CA ASN A 264 1.70 4.70 22.98
C ASN A 264 2.14 3.24 22.94
N GLU A 265 1.40 2.36 22.28
CA GLU A 265 1.62 0.90 22.31
C GLU A 265 2.25 0.36 21.03
N ALA A 266 2.02 1.01 19.88
CA ALA A 266 2.56 0.57 18.60
C ALA A 266 4.03 0.97 18.41
N GLU A 267 4.79 0.16 17.70
CA GLU A 267 6.15 0.52 17.26
C GLU A 267 6.15 1.71 16.28
N ASN A 268 5.07 1.87 15.52
CA ASN A 268 4.83 2.94 14.57
C ASN A 268 3.50 3.64 14.90
N GLY A 269 3.56 4.89 15.33
CA GLY A 269 2.39 5.68 15.71
C GLY A 269 1.64 6.34 14.56
N ALA A 270 2.10 6.24 13.31
CA ALA A 270 1.60 7.02 12.17
C ALA A 270 0.07 6.90 11.96
N LYS A 271 -0.49 5.69 12.05
CA LYS A 271 -1.95 5.48 11.95
C LYS A 271 -2.73 6.21 13.06
N GLY A 272 -2.21 6.18 14.28
CA GLY A 272 -2.84 6.87 15.40
C GLY A 272 -2.80 8.40 15.22
N TYR A 273 -1.68 8.96 14.79
CA TYR A 273 -1.57 10.37 14.45
C TYR A 273 -2.50 10.77 13.31
N ASN A 274 -2.65 9.92 12.29
CA ASN A 274 -3.61 10.14 11.22
C ASN A 274 -5.06 10.16 11.74
N GLY A 275 -5.41 9.24 12.63
CA GLY A 275 -6.73 9.20 13.28
C GLY A 275 -7.01 10.46 14.10
N LEU A 276 -6.02 10.94 14.90
CA LEU A 276 -6.14 12.20 15.64
C LEU A 276 -6.31 13.39 14.70
N ALA A 277 -5.55 13.43 13.60
CA ALA A 277 -5.67 14.50 12.60
C ALA A 277 -7.06 14.55 11.96
N LEU A 278 -7.64 13.38 11.66
CA LEU A 278 -9.01 13.31 11.13
C LEU A 278 -10.07 13.81 12.14
N CYS A 279 -9.91 13.49 13.43
CA CYS A 279 -10.75 14.06 14.48
C CYS A 279 -10.62 15.60 14.54
N ASP A 280 -9.39 16.14 14.46
CA ASP A 280 -9.14 17.58 14.47
C ASP A 280 -9.74 18.28 13.25
N ILE A 281 -9.61 17.66 12.06
CA ILE A 281 -10.22 18.16 10.82
C ILE A 281 -11.75 18.25 10.96
N ALA A 282 -12.37 17.22 11.53
CA ALA A 282 -13.82 17.17 11.74
C ALA A 282 -14.30 18.25 12.71
N GLU A 283 -13.51 18.57 13.73
CA GLU A 283 -13.81 19.63 14.71
C GLU A 283 -13.41 21.02 14.21
N GLY A 284 -12.69 21.12 13.10
CA GLY A 284 -12.18 22.39 12.54
C GLY A 284 -10.93 22.92 13.24
N ASP A 285 -10.26 22.14 14.07
CA ASP A 285 -8.97 22.48 14.68
C ASP A 285 -7.83 22.11 13.72
N TYR A 286 -7.68 22.91 12.69
CA TYR A 286 -6.72 22.68 11.61
C TYR A 286 -5.26 22.78 12.06
N ASP A 287 -4.96 23.56 13.10
CA ASP A 287 -3.59 23.70 13.60
C ASP A 287 -3.16 22.45 14.36
N SER A 288 -4.05 21.86 15.17
CA SER A 288 -3.82 20.54 15.79
C SER A 288 -3.72 19.44 14.74
N ALA A 289 -4.57 19.45 13.70
CA ALA A 289 -4.50 18.49 12.60
C ALA A 289 -3.13 18.49 11.91
N LEU A 290 -2.60 19.67 11.54
CA LEU A 290 -1.26 19.81 10.95
C LEU A 290 -0.15 19.33 11.90
N SER A 291 -0.29 19.58 13.20
CA SER A 291 0.66 19.11 14.22
C SER A 291 0.69 17.58 14.27
N ASN A 292 -0.49 16.93 14.30
CA ASN A 292 -0.61 15.47 14.29
C ASN A 292 -0.07 14.86 13.00
N ILE A 293 -0.40 15.42 11.83
CA ILE A 293 0.16 14.99 10.53
C ILE A 293 1.69 15.05 10.56
N SER A 294 2.26 16.18 10.99
CA SER A 294 3.71 16.34 11.08
C SER A 294 4.37 15.34 12.04
N SER A 295 3.67 14.97 13.11
CA SER A 295 4.15 13.98 14.10
C SER A 295 4.12 12.55 13.56
N GLY A 296 3.18 12.22 12.67
CA GLY A 296 3.04 10.90 12.07
C GLY A 296 4.06 10.60 10.97
N ILE A 297 4.42 11.60 10.15
CA ILE A 297 5.28 11.45 8.95
C ILE A 297 6.62 10.72 9.23
N PRO A 298 7.40 11.03 10.30
CA PRO A 298 8.71 10.43 10.49
C PRO A 298 8.72 8.91 10.67
N SER A 299 7.62 8.32 11.13
CA SER A 299 7.48 6.87 11.34
C SER A 299 6.61 6.18 10.29
N ALA A 300 6.04 6.94 9.37
CA ALA A 300 5.06 6.45 8.41
C ALA A 300 5.67 5.51 7.37
N THR A 301 4.99 4.42 7.08
CA THR A 301 5.19 3.66 5.84
C THR A 301 4.79 4.49 4.63
N THR A 302 5.08 4.02 3.42
CA THR A 302 4.69 4.74 2.19
C THR A 302 3.17 4.97 2.13
N GLU A 303 2.36 3.98 2.47
CA GLU A 303 0.89 4.06 2.45
C GLU A 303 0.35 5.02 3.53
N GLU A 304 0.93 4.96 4.73
CA GLU A 304 0.59 5.87 5.82
C GLU A 304 1.00 7.31 5.51
N MET A 305 2.15 7.49 4.86
CA MET A 305 2.62 8.80 4.40
C MET A 305 1.68 9.40 3.35
N GLN A 306 1.20 8.58 2.39
CA GLN A 306 0.19 9.01 1.42
C GLN A 306 -1.05 9.56 2.13
N SER A 307 -1.58 8.81 3.10
CA SER A 307 -2.76 9.23 3.87
C SER A 307 -2.52 10.54 4.63
N LEU A 308 -1.38 10.68 5.32
CA LEU A 308 -1.04 11.87 6.09
C LEU A 308 -0.86 13.10 5.19
N LEU A 309 -0.11 12.98 4.10
CA LEU A 309 0.14 14.08 3.17
C LEU A 309 -1.11 14.49 2.39
N PHE A 310 -1.99 13.53 2.06
CA PHE A 310 -3.28 13.87 1.46
C PHE A 310 -4.17 14.64 2.44
N ASN A 311 -4.20 14.23 3.70
CA ASN A 311 -4.92 14.96 4.75
C ASN A 311 -4.32 16.37 4.99
N GLU A 312 -3.01 16.57 4.80
CA GLU A 312 -2.41 17.92 4.84
C GLU A 312 -3.00 18.83 3.75
N ILE A 313 -3.19 18.32 2.53
CA ILE A 313 -3.86 19.05 1.45
C ILE A 313 -5.28 19.43 1.86
N VAL A 314 -6.06 18.46 2.35
CA VAL A 314 -7.44 18.67 2.81
C VAL A 314 -7.52 19.73 3.92
N VAL A 315 -6.58 19.76 4.84
CA VAL A 315 -6.53 20.80 5.90
C VAL A 315 -6.39 22.19 5.29
N TYR A 316 -5.47 22.41 4.35
CA TYR A 316 -5.30 23.71 3.71
C TYR A 316 -6.51 24.11 2.86
N GLU A 317 -7.19 23.18 2.23
CA GLU A 317 -8.47 23.42 1.55
C GLU A 317 -9.57 23.88 2.51
N LYS A 318 -9.71 23.20 3.66
CA LYS A 318 -10.66 23.56 4.70
C LYS A 318 -10.35 24.94 5.32
N LYS A 319 -9.06 25.31 5.39
CA LYS A 319 -8.62 26.67 5.76
C LYS A 319 -8.86 27.71 4.66
N LEU A 320 -9.32 27.29 3.48
CA LEU A 320 -9.48 28.11 2.26
C LEU A 320 -8.13 28.69 1.76
N ASP A 321 -7.01 28.12 2.17
CA ASP A 321 -5.68 28.46 1.67
C ASP A 321 -5.34 27.58 0.44
N PHE A 322 -6.03 27.87 -0.66
CA PHE A 322 -5.89 27.10 -1.89
C PHE A 322 -4.50 27.22 -2.52
N ALA A 323 -3.75 28.27 -2.23
CA ALA A 323 -2.39 28.42 -2.73
C ALA A 323 -1.44 27.41 -2.07
N THR A 324 -1.50 27.26 -0.76
CA THR A 324 -0.72 26.26 -0.03
C THR A 324 -1.22 24.85 -0.35
N ALA A 325 -2.55 24.62 -0.43
CA ALA A 325 -3.11 23.34 -0.81
C ALA A 325 -2.60 22.89 -2.19
N GLN A 326 -2.57 23.78 -3.18
CA GLN A 326 -2.03 23.48 -4.52
C GLN A 326 -0.54 23.13 -4.47
N GLN A 327 0.27 23.86 -3.71
CA GLN A 327 1.68 23.54 -3.56
C GLN A 327 1.86 22.14 -2.95
N LYS A 328 1.12 21.81 -1.89
CA LYS A 328 1.16 20.50 -1.25
C LYS A 328 0.69 19.36 -2.17
N ALA A 329 -0.37 19.59 -2.93
CA ALA A 329 -0.84 18.65 -3.94
C ALA A 329 0.18 18.44 -5.07
N GLN A 330 0.92 19.48 -5.46
CA GLN A 330 2.01 19.34 -6.44
C GLN A 330 3.15 18.49 -5.87
N GLU A 331 3.59 18.77 -4.63
CA GLU A 331 4.61 18.01 -3.91
C GLU A 331 4.19 16.52 -3.76
N TYR A 332 2.92 16.28 -3.43
CA TYR A 332 2.35 14.94 -3.31
C TYR A 332 2.37 14.17 -4.65
N VAL A 333 1.88 14.78 -5.73
CA VAL A 333 1.85 14.13 -7.07
C VAL A 333 3.26 13.86 -7.62
N GLU A 334 4.26 14.68 -7.26
CA GLU A 334 5.66 14.40 -7.61
C GLU A 334 6.20 13.16 -6.88
N MET A 335 5.76 12.91 -5.64
CA MET A 335 6.12 11.70 -4.87
C MET A 335 5.31 10.47 -5.29
N PHE A 336 4.04 10.66 -5.64
CA PHE A 336 3.08 9.60 -5.95
C PHE A 336 2.38 9.87 -7.30
N PRO A 337 3.13 9.77 -8.42
CA PRO A 337 2.64 10.19 -9.74
C PRO A 337 1.47 9.36 -10.28
N ASP A 338 1.23 8.15 -9.74
CA ASP A 338 0.16 7.27 -10.19
C ASP A 338 -1.14 7.43 -9.37
N ASP A 339 -1.15 8.29 -8.34
CA ASP A 339 -2.36 8.62 -7.60
C ASP A 339 -3.29 9.53 -8.42
N THR A 340 -4.24 8.90 -9.11
CA THR A 340 -5.19 9.61 -9.99
C THR A 340 -6.15 10.50 -9.21
N ALA A 341 -6.44 10.20 -7.94
CA ALA A 341 -7.27 11.04 -7.08
C ALA A 341 -6.54 12.35 -6.75
N ALA A 342 -5.26 12.26 -6.36
CA ALA A 342 -4.44 13.43 -6.10
C ALA A 342 -4.18 14.27 -7.36
N GLN A 343 -4.03 13.64 -8.53
CA GLN A 343 -3.93 14.36 -9.81
C GLN A 343 -5.19 15.19 -10.12
N LYS A 344 -6.38 14.61 -9.85
CA LYS A 344 -7.66 15.31 -10.01
C LYS A 344 -7.79 16.47 -9.02
N GLU A 345 -7.38 16.24 -7.77
CA GLU A 345 -7.38 17.27 -6.74
C GLU A 345 -6.44 18.43 -7.10
N LEU A 346 -5.22 18.14 -7.54
CA LEU A 346 -4.29 19.15 -8.05
C LEU A 346 -4.88 19.95 -9.23
N ALA A 347 -5.55 19.27 -10.17
CA ALA A 347 -6.20 19.93 -11.29
C ALA A 347 -7.33 20.84 -10.80
N PHE A 348 -8.12 20.41 -9.82
CA PHE A 348 -9.15 21.25 -9.19
C PHE A 348 -8.54 22.48 -8.53
N LEU A 349 -7.49 22.31 -7.71
CA LEU A 349 -6.82 23.40 -6.99
C LEU A 349 -6.22 24.44 -7.94
N LYS A 350 -5.66 24.04 -9.08
CA LYS A 350 -5.21 24.95 -10.14
C LYS A 350 -6.33 25.86 -10.62
N THR A 351 -7.56 25.37 -10.74
CA THR A 351 -8.70 26.21 -11.11
C THR A 351 -9.05 27.26 -10.05
N ARG A 352 -8.79 26.97 -8.77
CA ARG A 352 -9.07 27.87 -7.64
C ARG A 352 -8.03 28.99 -7.49
N THR A 353 -6.80 28.73 -7.93
CA THR A 353 -5.69 29.69 -7.86
C THR A 353 -5.49 30.49 -9.14
N GLY A 354 -6.27 30.18 -10.19
CA GLY A 354 -6.24 30.93 -11.48
C GLY A 354 -5.06 30.54 -12.39
N GLN A 355 -4.53 29.32 -12.22
CA GLN A 355 -3.46 28.75 -13.05
C GLN A 355 -4.00 27.71 -14.02
#